data_21b18295ee923314065187f1387804e4
#
_entry.id   21b18295ee923314065187f1387804e4
#
_cell.length_a   1.000
_cell.length_b   1.000
_cell.length_c   1.000
_cell.angle_alpha   90.00
_cell.angle_beta   90.00
_cell.angle_gamma   90.00
#
_symmetry.space_group_name_H-M   'P 1'
#
loop_
_entity.id
_entity.type
_entity.pdbx_description
1 polymer ?
#
loop_
_entity_poly.entity_id
_entity_poly.type
_entity_poly.pdbx_seq_one_letter_code
_entity_poly.pdbx_strand_id
1 'polypeptide(L)'
;MAGCFEIPGPTSPLAVGQKQRYLCVPTFQIDAGDVLHNVPVAFQTWGTLNPDKDNAILACHPISGNANVEEWWTPLFGPGHVLDTSKYFIVCCNAIGSPYGTLSPLTRKGGEDVSGGTWKCSPHVHAPDEQTEQLWWGPDLPKTTIRDDVRLQKHVLDFLGVEQLACVMGGSMGGSTSLEWPLCF
;
A
#
# COMPACT_ATOMS: atom_id res chain seq x y z
N MET A 1 -5.99 -13.98 -15.10
CA MET A 1 -4.91 -13.20 -14.47
C MET A 1 -4.66 -13.81 -13.10
N ALA A 2 -3.41 -13.98 -12.67
CA ALA A 2 -3.12 -14.40 -11.30
C ALA A 2 -3.67 -13.32 -10.34
N GLY A 3 -4.47 -13.74 -9.35
CA GLY A 3 -5.03 -12.82 -8.36
C GLY A 3 -3.95 -12.27 -7.43
N CYS A 4 -4.22 -11.12 -6.80
CA CYS A 4 -3.36 -10.59 -5.75
C CYS A 4 -3.28 -11.56 -4.57
N PHE A 5 -2.15 -11.62 -3.88
CA PHE A 5 -1.94 -12.50 -2.74
C PHE A 5 -1.09 -11.82 -1.66
N GLU A 6 -1.34 -12.21 -0.42
CA GLU A 6 -0.58 -11.69 0.71
C GLU A 6 0.82 -12.29 0.77
N ILE A 7 1.80 -11.46 1.07
CA ILE A 7 3.20 -11.84 1.15
C ILE A 7 3.77 -11.54 2.54
N PRO A 8 4.75 -12.31 3.03
CA PRO A 8 5.47 -11.96 4.24
C PRO A 8 6.34 -10.72 3.97
N GLY A 9 6.15 -9.66 4.75
CA GLY A 9 7.04 -8.50 4.73
C GLY A 9 8.23 -8.67 5.67
N PRO A 10 9.08 -7.66 5.79
CA PRO A 10 9.04 -6.37 5.11
C PRO A 10 9.62 -6.39 3.70
N THR A 11 9.12 -5.51 2.83
CA THR A 11 9.54 -5.39 1.43
C THR A 11 10.55 -4.25 1.21
N SER A 12 10.90 -3.52 2.25
CA SER A 12 11.93 -2.50 2.25
C SER A 12 12.64 -2.41 3.61
N PRO A 13 13.89 -1.91 3.66
CA PRO A 13 14.64 -1.76 4.92
C PRO A 13 13.94 -0.88 5.96
N LEU A 14 13.26 0.19 5.52
CA LEU A 14 12.57 1.12 6.42
C LEU A 14 11.17 0.62 6.86
N ALA A 15 10.71 -0.50 6.30
CA ALA A 15 9.48 -1.15 6.72
C ALA A 15 9.68 -2.15 7.89
N VAL A 16 10.93 -2.42 8.28
CA VAL A 16 11.24 -3.32 9.39
C VAL A 16 10.64 -2.77 10.70
N GLY A 17 9.90 -3.61 11.40
CA GLY A 17 9.22 -3.24 12.66
C GLY A 17 7.87 -2.55 12.50
N GLN A 18 7.46 -2.21 11.28
CA GLN A 18 6.12 -1.69 11.03
C GLN A 18 5.07 -2.81 11.18
N LYS A 19 4.00 -2.51 11.93
CA LYS A 19 2.86 -3.43 12.08
C LYS A 19 1.92 -3.28 10.89
N GLN A 20 2.29 -3.85 9.74
CA GLN A 20 1.52 -3.75 8.51
C GLN A 20 1.52 -5.08 7.75
N ARG A 21 0.55 -5.22 6.86
CA ARG A 21 0.40 -6.34 5.94
C ARG A 21 0.94 -5.95 4.57
N TYR A 22 1.24 -6.94 3.75
CA TYR A 22 1.79 -6.73 2.42
C TYR A 22 1.02 -7.55 1.40
N LEU A 23 0.56 -6.89 0.34
CA LEU A 23 -0.07 -7.51 -0.82
C LEU A 23 0.92 -7.50 -1.98
N CYS A 24 1.01 -8.58 -2.72
CA CYS A 24 1.66 -8.60 -4.03
C CYS A 24 0.62 -8.45 -5.12
N VAL A 25 0.81 -7.45 -5.99
CA VAL A 25 0.07 -7.29 -7.24
C VAL A 25 0.94 -7.86 -8.35
N PRO A 26 0.58 -9.03 -8.94
CA PRO A 26 1.46 -9.74 -9.87
C PRO A 26 1.83 -8.94 -11.12
N THR A 27 0.89 -8.13 -11.61
CA THR A 27 1.08 -7.29 -12.80
C THR A 27 0.34 -5.98 -12.61
N PHE A 28 1.03 -4.88 -12.76
CA PHE A 28 0.49 -3.54 -12.61
C PHE A 28 0.99 -2.63 -13.72
N GLN A 29 0.09 -2.12 -14.55
CA GLN A 29 0.43 -1.15 -15.59
C GLN A 29 0.27 0.26 -15.03
N ILE A 30 1.32 1.07 -15.15
CA ILE A 30 1.29 2.48 -14.74
C ILE A 30 0.86 3.39 -15.89
N ASP A 31 0.47 4.63 -15.58
CA ASP A 31 0.02 5.62 -16.58
C ASP A 31 1.09 5.95 -17.63
N ALA A 32 2.36 5.85 -17.27
CA ALA A 32 3.48 6.01 -18.19
C ALA A 32 3.57 4.91 -19.26
N GLY A 33 2.80 3.82 -19.12
CA GLY A 33 2.72 2.71 -20.05
C GLY A 33 3.55 1.49 -19.67
N ASP A 34 4.48 1.62 -18.72
CA ASP A 34 5.28 0.50 -18.24
C ASP A 34 4.42 -0.52 -17.50
N VAL A 35 4.79 -1.79 -17.63
CA VAL A 35 4.19 -2.91 -16.89
C VAL A 35 5.15 -3.38 -15.82
N LEU A 36 4.73 -3.26 -14.57
CA LEU A 36 5.50 -3.67 -13.42
C LEU A 36 5.03 -5.05 -12.93
N HIS A 37 5.95 -5.85 -12.43
CA HIS A 37 5.67 -7.20 -11.97
C HIS A 37 5.95 -7.33 -10.46
N ASN A 38 5.11 -8.13 -9.79
CA ASN A 38 5.22 -8.43 -8.36
C ASN A 38 5.33 -7.17 -7.49
N VAL A 39 4.43 -6.22 -7.74
CA VAL A 39 4.41 -4.92 -7.06
C VAL A 39 3.94 -5.09 -5.62
N PRO A 40 4.78 -4.77 -4.61
CA PRO A 40 4.36 -4.83 -3.22
C PRO A 40 3.53 -3.61 -2.85
N VAL A 41 2.51 -3.85 -2.03
CA VAL A 41 1.70 -2.79 -1.40
C VAL A 41 1.62 -3.08 0.09
N ALA A 42 2.15 -2.18 0.88
CA ALA A 42 2.04 -2.25 2.34
C ALA A 42 0.79 -1.49 2.81
N PHE A 43 0.05 -2.06 3.75
CA PHE A 43 -1.18 -1.48 4.25
C PHE A 43 -1.48 -1.91 5.69
N GLN A 44 -2.32 -1.15 6.37
CA GLN A 44 -2.87 -1.52 7.68
C GLN A 44 -4.39 -1.42 7.65
N THR A 45 -5.04 -2.16 8.57
CA THR A 45 -6.49 -2.16 8.72
C THR A 45 -6.89 -2.15 10.19
N TRP A 46 -8.00 -1.50 10.49
CA TRP A 46 -8.60 -1.46 11.82
C TRP A 46 -10.12 -1.61 11.73
N GLY A 47 -10.72 -2.11 12.79
CA GLY A 47 -12.16 -2.41 12.82
C GLY A 47 -12.51 -3.66 12.03
N THR A 48 -13.78 -3.78 11.65
CA THR A 48 -14.31 -4.96 10.96
C THR A 48 -15.18 -4.54 9.79
N LEU A 49 -14.94 -5.15 8.62
CA LEU A 49 -15.80 -4.97 7.46
C LEU A 49 -17.17 -5.61 7.76
N ASN A 50 -18.24 -4.86 7.54
CA ASN A 50 -19.60 -5.35 7.76
C ASN A 50 -20.04 -6.37 6.69
N PRO A 51 -21.14 -7.11 6.90
CA PRO A 51 -21.63 -8.07 5.92
C PRO A 51 -22.02 -7.45 4.58
N ASP A 52 -22.46 -6.19 4.58
CA ASP A 52 -22.83 -5.43 3.38
C ASP A 52 -21.60 -4.86 2.63
N LYS A 53 -20.40 -4.94 3.25
CA LYS A 53 -19.09 -4.54 2.69
C LYS A 53 -19.01 -3.06 2.25
N ASP A 54 -19.75 -2.20 2.92
CA ASP A 54 -19.94 -0.79 2.58
C ASP A 54 -19.49 0.20 3.68
N ASN A 55 -18.99 -0.30 4.82
CA ASN A 55 -18.54 0.53 5.93
C ASN A 55 -17.03 0.85 5.91
N ALA A 56 -16.37 0.71 4.77
CA ALA A 56 -14.93 0.96 4.71
C ALA A 56 -14.61 2.45 4.57
N ILE A 57 -13.62 2.92 5.32
CA ILE A 57 -12.99 4.24 5.17
C ILE A 57 -11.57 4.03 4.65
N LEU A 58 -11.23 4.64 3.53
CA LEU A 58 -9.87 4.70 3.04
C LEU A 58 -9.20 5.98 3.52
N ALA A 59 -8.19 5.84 4.35
CA ALA A 59 -7.35 6.94 4.83
C ALA A 59 -6.09 7.05 3.97
N CYS A 60 -5.86 8.22 3.36
CA CYS A 60 -4.73 8.50 2.49
C CYS A 60 -3.72 9.39 3.23
N HIS A 61 -2.51 8.90 3.44
CA HIS A 61 -1.50 9.61 4.22
C HIS A 61 -0.81 10.75 3.44
N PRO A 62 -0.27 11.77 4.13
CA PRO A 62 0.55 12.82 3.51
C PRO A 62 1.90 12.25 3.06
N ILE A 63 2.67 13.02 2.27
CA ILE A 63 3.94 12.56 1.68
C ILE A 63 4.95 12.03 2.72
N SER A 64 4.94 12.59 3.92
CA SER A 64 5.81 12.17 5.02
C SER A 64 5.21 11.09 5.93
N GLY A 65 3.99 10.64 5.64
CA GLY A 65 3.28 9.64 6.43
C GLY A 65 3.60 8.20 6.00
N ASN A 66 2.90 7.29 6.63
CA ASN A 66 2.93 5.85 6.35
C ASN A 66 1.53 5.25 6.55
N ALA A 67 1.39 3.94 6.39
CA ALA A 67 0.09 3.25 6.55
C ALA A 67 -0.46 3.25 7.99
N ASN A 68 0.30 3.70 9.00
CA ASN A 68 -0.15 3.71 10.39
C ASN A 68 -0.92 4.99 10.73
N VAL A 69 -2.15 5.09 10.26
CA VAL A 69 -3.03 6.26 10.49
C VAL A 69 -3.29 6.52 11.97
N GLU A 70 -3.29 5.51 12.81
CA GLU A 70 -3.44 5.63 14.26
C GLU A 70 -2.34 6.50 14.88
N GLU A 71 -1.12 6.40 14.37
CA GLU A 71 0.03 7.17 14.88
C GLU A 71 -0.06 8.66 14.54
N TRP A 72 -0.39 8.99 13.27
CA TRP A 72 -0.34 10.38 12.83
C TRP A 72 -1.69 11.12 12.91
N TRP A 73 -2.83 10.40 13.11
CA TRP A 73 -4.15 10.98 13.40
C TRP A 73 -4.73 10.51 14.74
N THR A 74 -3.88 10.27 15.73
CA THR A 74 -4.29 9.79 17.07
C THR A 74 -5.51 10.50 17.67
N PRO A 75 -5.65 11.85 17.59
CA PRO A 75 -6.83 12.52 18.15
C PRO A 75 -8.15 12.25 17.42
N LEU A 76 -8.09 11.70 16.21
CA LEU A 76 -9.26 11.40 15.39
C LEU A 76 -9.59 9.91 15.35
N PHE A 77 -8.76 9.06 15.98
CA PHE A 77 -8.75 7.62 15.79
C PHE A 77 -9.28 6.89 17.01
N GLY A 78 -10.11 5.86 16.78
CA GLY A 78 -10.61 4.95 17.81
C GLY A 78 -12.11 5.07 18.08
N PRO A 79 -12.65 4.23 18.96
CA PRO A 79 -14.08 4.21 19.27
C PRO A 79 -14.61 5.59 19.72
N GLY A 80 -15.69 6.04 19.10
CA GLY A 80 -16.32 7.34 19.38
C GLY A 80 -15.63 8.56 18.74
N HIS A 81 -14.53 8.37 18.02
CA HIS A 81 -13.85 9.42 17.25
C HIS A 81 -14.32 9.46 15.80
N VAL A 82 -13.74 10.35 14.99
CA VAL A 82 -14.08 10.47 13.54
C VAL A 82 -13.78 9.17 12.80
N LEU A 83 -12.62 8.58 13.06
CA LEU A 83 -12.21 7.26 12.58
C LEU A 83 -12.61 6.20 13.63
N ASP A 84 -13.91 5.98 13.75
CA ASP A 84 -14.49 5.08 14.75
C ASP A 84 -14.33 3.61 14.35
N THR A 85 -13.34 2.95 14.93
CA THR A 85 -13.03 1.55 14.66
C THR A 85 -14.08 0.55 15.15
N SER A 86 -15.07 1.00 15.94
CA SER A 86 -16.22 0.18 16.31
C SER A 86 -17.33 0.14 15.26
N LYS A 87 -17.32 1.10 14.31
CA LYS A 87 -18.32 1.26 13.26
C LYS A 87 -17.77 1.03 11.86
N TYR A 88 -16.54 1.46 11.64
CA TYR A 88 -15.94 1.48 10.32
C TYR A 88 -14.76 0.51 10.22
N PHE A 89 -14.61 -0.03 9.03
CA PHE A 89 -13.42 -0.76 8.62
C PHE A 89 -12.45 0.23 7.98
N ILE A 90 -11.41 0.61 8.71
CA ILE A 90 -10.45 1.62 8.25
C ILE A 90 -9.30 0.92 7.54
N VAL A 91 -8.98 1.40 6.35
CA VAL A 91 -7.85 0.91 5.52
C VAL A 91 -6.92 2.09 5.23
N CYS A 92 -5.63 1.89 5.40
CA CYS A 92 -4.60 2.84 4.98
C CYS A 92 -3.49 2.09 4.25
N CYS A 93 -3.19 2.50 3.01
CA CYS A 93 -2.10 1.96 2.21
C CYS A 93 -0.92 2.93 2.23
N ASN A 94 0.32 2.41 2.22
CA ASN A 94 1.46 3.24 1.88
C ASN A 94 1.40 3.63 0.41
N ALA A 95 1.62 4.91 0.11
CA ALA A 95 1.66 5.43 -1.24
C ALA A 95 2.86 4.88 -2.03
N ILE A 96 2.73 4.85 -3.35
CA ILE A 96 3.86 4.56 -4.25
C ILE A 96 4.96 5.61 -4.02
N GLY A 97 6.20 5.14 -3.95
CA GLY A 97 7.36 5.98 -3.62
C GLY A 97 7.64 6.09 -2.12
N SER A 98 6.67 5.74 -1.27
CA SER A 98 6.88 5.69 0.18
C SER A 98 7.88 4.57 0.55
N PRO A 99 8.90 4.86 1.37
CA PRO A 99 9.93 3.88 1.70
C PRO A 99 9.46 2.79 2.66
N TYR A 100 8.21 2.83 3.10
CA TYR A 100 7.68 1.94 4.14
C TYR A 100 6.99 0.69 3.60
N GLY A 101 7.42 0.19 2.42
CA GLY A 101 7.09 -1.16 1.96
C GLY A 101 6.16 -1.27 0.76
N THR A 102 5.60 -0.19 0.25
CA THR A 102 4.99 -0.14 -1.09
C THR A 102 6.10 0.09 -2.12
N LEU A 103 5.81 -0.17 -3.40
CA LEU A 103 6.69 0.10 -4.52
C LEU A 103 7.43 1.44 -4.36
N SER A 104 8.74 1.40 -4.28
CA SER A 104 9.58 2.57 -4.01
C SER A 104 11.00 2.34 -4.52
N PRO A 105 11.88 3.36 -4.52
CA PRO A 105 13.30 3.16 -4.80
C PRO A 105 13.97 2.09 -3.93
N LEU A 106 13.43 1.81 -2.74
CA LEU A 106 13.95 0.82 -1.79
C LEU A 106 13.28 -0.55 -1.90
N THR A 107 12.52 -0.82 -2.96
CA THR A 107 11.96 -2.15 -3.25
C THR A 107 12.70 -2.80 -4.43
N ARG A 108 12.64 -4.13 -4.51
CA ARG A 108 13.33 -4.87 -5.58
C ARG A 108 12.57 -4.79 -6.90
N LYS A 109 13.31 -4.71 -8.00
CA LYS A 109 12.78 -4.81 -9.36
C LYS A 109 12.18 -6.20 -9.58
N GLY A 110 10.94 -6.27 -10.06
CA GLY A 110 10.25 -7.54 -10.30
C GLY A 110 9.81 -8.30 -9.04
N GLY A 111 9.95 -7.70 -7.88
CA GLY A 111 9.71 -8.34 -6.59
C GLY A 111 10.81 -9.34 -6.20
N GLU A 112 10.65 -10.02 -5.07
CA GLU A 112 11.46 -11.20 -4.77
C GLU A 112 10.98 -12.37 -5.61
N ASP A 113 11.93 -13.26 -5.99
CA ASP A 113 11.65 -14.43 -6.82
C ASP A 113 10.57 -15.31 -6.16
N VAL A 114 9.39 -15.26 -6.71
CA VAL A 114 8.24 -16.13 -6.36
C VAL A 114 8.29 -17.45 -7.12
N SER A 115 9.37 -17.76 -7.84
CA SER A 115 9.57 -19.01 -8.50
C SER A 115 9.66 -20.14 -7.47
N GLY A 116 8.51 -20.75 -7.17
CA GLY A 116 8.40 -21.81 -6.18
C GLY A 116 7.32 -21.58 -5.11
N GLY A 117 6.52 -20.54 -5.22
CA GLY A 117 5.37 -20.30 -4.34
C GLY A 117 5.71 -19.85 -2.92
N THR A 118 6.96 -19.53 -2.65
CA THR A 118 7.40 -18.98 -1.36
C THR A 118 8.11 -17.66 -1.57
N TRP A 119 7.43 -16.58 -1.20
CA TRP A 119 8.07 -15.29 -1.00
C TRP A 119 9.19 -15.45 0.04
N LYS A 120 10.42 -15.39 -0.38
CA LYS A 120 11.57 -15.40 0.55
C LYS A 120 11.90 -13.95 0.90
N CYS A 121 11.21 -13.40 1.88
CA CYS A 121 11.73 -12.23 2.57
C CYS A 121 13.00 -12.65 3.29
N SER A 122 14.15 -12.15 2.84
CA SER A 122 15.36 -12.27 3.65
C SER A 122 15.13 -11.51 4.94
N PRO A 123 15.28 -12.10 6.14
CA PRO A 123 15.18 -11.40 7.41
C PRO A 123 16.22 -10.27 7.56
N HIS A 124 17.13 -10.18 6.61
CA HIS A 124 18.15 -9.15 6.50
C HIS A 124 17.91 -8.32 5.25
N VAL A 125 16.90 -7.44 5.30
CA VAL A 125 16.76 -6.39 4.30
C VAL A 125 17.84 -5.36 4.60
N HIS A 126 19.04 -5.60 4.09
CA HIS A 126 20.12 -4.61 4.13
C HIS A 126 19.86 -3.53 3.06
N ALA A 127 20.34 -2.32 3.32
CA ALA A 127 20.44 -1.31 2.28
C ALA A 127 21.22 -1.90 1.07
N PRO A 128 20.90 -1.50 -0.17
CA PRO A 128 21.63 -1.95 -1.34
C PRO A 128 23.14 -1.73 -1.15
N ASP A 129 23.93 -2.76 -1.37
CA ASP A 129 25.38 -2.65 -1.53
C ASP A 129 25.75 -2.65 -3.02
N GLU A 130 27.01 -2.38 -3.34
CA GLU A 130 27.46 -2.29 -4.74
C GLU A 130 27.20 -3.57 -5.55
N GLN A 131 27.04 -4.73 -4.91
CA GLN A 131 26.79 -6.00 -5.57
C GLN A 131 25.30 -6.27 -5.82
N THR A 132 24.43 -5.68 -5.02
CA THR A 132 22.98 -5.89 -5.07
C THR A 132 22.20 -4.68 -5.60
N GLU A 133 22.87 -3.56 -5.85
CA GLU A 133 22.25 -2.29 -6.31
C GLU A 133 21.37 -2.48 -7.55
N GLN A 134 21.77 -3.31 -8.50
CA GLN A 134 21.02 -3.59 -9.73
C GLN A 134 19.66 -4.29 -9.49
N LEU A 135 19.49 -4.91 -8.32
CA LEU A 135 18.25 -5.60 -7.95
C LEU A 135 17.18 -4.63 -7.40
N TRP A 136 17.57 -3.42 -7.04
CA TRP A 136 16.70 -2.41 -6.46
C TRP A 136 16.27 -1.40 -7.52
N TRP A 137 15.10 -0.80 -7.31
CA TRP A 137 14.64 0.23 -8.22
C TRP A 137 15.56 1.45 -8.21
N GLY A 138 15.94 1.96 -7.04
CA GLY A 138 16.79 3.14 -6.94
C GLY A 138 16.31 4.28 -7.84
N PRO A 139 17.20 4.89 -8.63
CA PRO A 139 16.86 5.96 -9.57
C PRO A 139 16.07 5.47 -10.80
N ASP A 140 16.02 4.17 -11.06
CA ASP A 140 15.33 3.58 -12.21
C ASP A 140 13.83 3.38 -11.95
N LEU A 141 13.31 3.73 -10.76
CA LEU A 141 11.88 3.66 -10.50
C LEU A 141 11.15 4.51 -11.55
N PRO A 142 10.22 3.91 -12.32
CA PRO A 142 9.50 4.67 -13.33
C PRO A 142 8.63 5.75 -12.70
N LYS A 143 8.35 6.80 -13.45
CA LYS A 143 7.49 7.90 -13.00
C LYS A 143 6.06 7.41 -12.81
N THR A 144 5.55 7.55 -11.61
CA THR A 144 4.17 7.21 -11.26
C THR A 144 3.33 8.46 -11.00
N THR A 145 2.03 8.30 -11.04
CA THR A 145 1.04 9.36 -10.82
C THR A 145 0.18 9.06 -9.58
N ILE A 146 -0.58 10.05 -9.12
CA ILE A 146 -1.60 9.85 -8.07
C ILE A 146 -2.66 8.83 -8.53
N ARG A 147 -2.95 8.80 -9.82
CA ARG A 147 -3.88 7.81 -10.40
C ARG A 147 -3.35 6.38 -10.30
N ASP A 148 -2.06 6.20 -10.50
CA ASP A 148 -1.42 4.89 -10.27
C ASP A 148 -1.57 4.46 -8.81
N ASP A 149 -1.39 5.39 -7.88
CA ASP A 149 -1.55 5.12 -6.45
C ASP A 149 -2.98 4.68 -6.12
N VAL A 150 -3.98 5.42 -6.61
CA VAL A 150 -5.41 5.07 -6.47
C VAL A 150 -5.71 3.69 -7.04
N ARG A 151 -5.23 3.37 -8.24
CA ARG A 151 -5.43 2.05 -8.86
C ARG A 151 -4.74 0.93 -8.07
N LEU A 152 -3.56 1.21 -7.51
CA LEU A 152 -2.85 0.24 -6.68
C LEU A 152 -3.59 0.00 -5.35
N GLN A 153 -4.11 1.04 -4.71
CA GLN A 153 -4.95 0.95 -3.51
C GLN A 153 -6.24 0.15 -3.78
N LYS A 154 -6.83 0.28 -4.98
CA LYS A 154 -8.01 -0.51 -5.35
C LYS A 154 -7.74 -2.02 -5.28
N HIS A 155 -6.57 -2.49 -5.68
CA HIS A 155 -6.22 -3.91 -5.54
C HIS A 155 -6.23 -4.37 -4.07
N VAL A 156 -5.83 -3.51 -3.13
CA VAL A 156 -5.92 -3.83 -1.70
C VAL A 156 -7.37 -3.91 -1.24
N LEU A 157 -8.22 -2.96 -1.64
CA LEU A 157 -9.64 -2.97 -1.28
C LEU A 157 -10.35 -4.19 -1.85
N ASP A 158 -10.07 -4.57 -3.11
CA ASP A 158 -10.62 -5.77 -3.74
C ASP A 158 -10.18 -7.04 -3.00
N PHE A 159 -8.91 -7.12 -2.63
CA PHE A 159 -8.38 -8.25 -1.86
C PHE A 159 -9.04 -8.36 -0.48
N LEU A 160 -9.35 -7.23 0.16
CA LEU A 160 -10.05 -7.17 1.45
C LEU A 160 -11.56 -7.42 1.32
N GLY A 161 -12.09 -7.47 0.11
CA GLY A 161 -13.51 -7.70 -0.16
C GLY A 161 -14.38 -6.47 0.03
N VAL A 162 -13.82 -5.26 0.03
CA VAL A 162 -14.58 -4.00 0.12
C VAL A 162 -15.31 -3.78 -1.21
N GLU A 163 -16.64 -3.64 -1.15
CA GLU A 163 -17.47 -3.38 -2.33
C GLU A 163 -17.79 -1.89 -2.49
N GLN A 164 -17.95 -1.18 -1.38
CA GLN A 164 -18.20 0.26 -1.38
C GLN A 164 -17.40 0.95 -0.29
N LEU A 165 -16.88 2.13 -0.59
CA LEU A 165 -16.26 3.00 0.40
C LEU A 165 -17.30 3.94 1.00
N ALA A 166 -17.44 3.95 2.32
CA ALA A 166 -18.23 4.95 3.03
C ALA A 166 -17.60 6.35 2.91
N CYS A 167 -16.26 6.39 2.89
CA CYS A 167 -15.50 7.64 2.77
C CYS A 167 -14.09 7.38 2.26
N VAL A 168 -13.56 8.35 1.50
CA VAL A 168 -12.12 8.48 1.23
C VAL A 168 -11.66 9.82 1.79
N MET A 169 -10.60 9.82 2.58
CA MET A 169 -10.12 11.03 3.23
C MET A 169 -8.61 11.08 3.33
N GLY A 170 -8.06 12.27 3.28
CA GLY A 170 -6.62 12.47 3.38
C GLY A 170 -6.23 13.93 3.45
N GLY A 171 -5.01 14.20 3.85
CA GLY A 171 -4.41 15.54 3.92
C GLY A 171 -3.21 15.68 3.00
N SER A 172 -2.93 16.88 2.49
CA SER A 172 -1.78 17.14 1.61
C SER A 172 -1.79 16.23 0.37
N MET A 173 -0.74 15.47 0.11
CA MET A 173 -0.70 14.45 -0.96
C MET A 173 -1.86 13.46 -0.84
N GLY A 174 -2.19 13.01 0.38
CA GLY A 174 -3.35 12.15 0.62
C GLY A 174 -4.69 12.81 0.25
N GLY A 175 -4.78 14.14 0.34
CA GLY A 175 -5.93 14.91 -0.16
C GLY A 175 -6.05 14.82 -1.68
N SER A 176 -4.94 14.92 -2.41
CA SER A 176 -4.91 14.71 -3.87
C SER A 176 -5.35 13.29 -4.24
N THR A 177 -4.85 12.29 -3.50
CA THR A 177 -5.27 10.89 -3.67
C THR A 177 -6.77 10.74 -3.43
N SER A 178 -7.30 11.36 -2.36
CA SER A 178 -8.75 11.30 -2.04
C SER A 178 -9.63 11.93 -3.12
N LEU A 179 -9.16 13.00 -3.76
CA LEU A 179 -9.89 13.66 -4.87
C LEU A 179 -9.80 12.87 -6.17
N GLU A 180 -8.72 12.12 -6.40
CA GLU A 180 -8.56 11.28 -7.59
C GLU A 180 -9.43 10.01 -7.54
N TRP A 181 -9.76 9.51 -6.34
CA TRP A 181 -10.61 8.32 -6.16
C TRP A 181 -11.93 8.38 -6.93
N PRO A 182 -12.81 9.40 -6.76
CA PRO A 182 -14.09 9.48 -7.48
C PRO A 182 -13.93 9.80 -8.97
N LEU A 183 -12.72 10.05 -9.46
CA LEU A 183 -12.42 10.19 -10.88
C LEU A 183 -12.04 8.85 -11.52
N CYS A 184 -11.67 7.86 -10.71
CA CYS A 184 -11.26 6.53 -11.15
C CYS A 184 -12.36 5.47 -10.99
N PHE A 185 -13.22 5.63 -9.95
CA PHE A 185 -14.17 4.60 -9.52
C PHE A 185 -15.53 5.17 -9.10
#